data_bbfb3dfc412ec109d9179f75c1ca842c
#
_entry.id   bbfb3dfc412ec109d9179f75c1ca842c
#
_cell.length_a   1.000
_cell.length_b   1.000
_cell.length_c   1.000
_cell.angle_alpha   90.00
_cell.angle_beta   90.00
_cell.angle_gamma   90.00
#
_symmetry.space_group_name_H-M   'P 1'
#
loop_
_entity.id
_entity.type
_entity.pdbx_description
1 polymer ?
#
loop_
_entity_poly.entity_id
_entity_poly.type
_entity_poly.pdbx_seq_one_letter_code
_entity_poly.pdbx_strand_id
1 'polypeptide(L)'
;MWRLSGVKAREYTNATTTGMVNGEFDLEIVKRLGYPERLFPRLSQPGTVIGSILPKVSEIVGGSCKVVLCATHDTGSAVEGIPMDKNHPYISSGTWSLLGVKTEKPITDKKSEKANYSNEGGVGYNRYQKNIMGMWLVNELQRELCPDTPFNEIVRLAEQSDCQRLVDANAPDFLAPESMKDAFDKATGGLNSVGDYFRCAYMSLAYSYKQAIDELEQNTGIAYEKIYIVGGGAKNAFLNRLTEQATGKSVIALPIEATALGNLKIQMEIK
;
A
#
# COMPACT_ATOMS: atom_id res chain seq x y z
N MET A 1 -22.68 -1.02 -1.39
CA MET A 1 -23.20 -1.48 -2.68
C MET A 1 -24.53 -2.23 -2.52
N TRP A 2 -24.57 -3.36 -1.83
CA TRP A 2 -25.82 -4.15 -1.66
C TRP A 2 -27.01 -3.34 -1.13
N ARG A 3 -26.81 -2.51 -0.10
CA ARG A 3 -27.91 -1.66 0.43
C ARG A 3 -28.40 -0.59 -0.55
N LEU A 4 -27.59 -0.23 -1.52
CA LEU A 4 -27.96 0.74 -2.54
C LEU A 4 -28.73 0.11 -3.70
N SER A 5 -28.31 -1.07 -4.15
CA SER A 5 -28.85 -1.72 -5.37
C SER A 5 -29.71 -2.96 -5.12
N GLY A 6 -29.67 -3.53 -3.91
CA GLY A 6 -30.24 -4.85 -3.64
C GLY A 6 -29.41 -6.03 -4.16
N VAL A 7 -28.35 -5.79 -4.92
CA VAL A 7 -27.50 -6.82 -5.54
C VAL A 7 -26.30 -7.11 -4.66
N LYS A 8 -26.06 -8.39 -4.34
CA LYS A 8 -24.84 -8.87 -3.68
C LYS A 8 -23.83 -9.23 -4.74
N ALA A 9 -22.65 -8.59 -4.72
CA ALA A 9 -21.52 -8.89 -5.58
C ALA A 9 -20.27 -9.15 -4.73
N ARG A 10 -19.33 -9.93 -5.28
CA ARG A 10 -17.99 -10.16 -4.72
C ARG A 10 -17.00 -9.50 -5.67
N GLU A 11 -16.40 -8.42 -5.23
CA GLU A 11 -15.52 -7.63 -6.08
C GLU A 11 -14.10 -8.22 -6.06
N TYR A 12 -13.49 -8.28 -7.24
CA TYR A 12 -12.25 -8.98 -7.53
C TYR A 12 -11.06 -8.47 -6.72
N THR A 13 -10.84 -7.13 -6.65
CA THR A 13 -9.66 -6.57 -5.97
C THR A 13 -9.66 -6.88 -4.48
N ASN A 14 -10.84 -6.86 -3.86
CA ASN A 14 -10.98 -7.23 -2.45
C ASN A 14 -10.86 -8.74 -2.25
N ALA A 15 -11.44 -9.55 -3.14
CA ALA A 15 -11.38 -11.01 -3.01
C ALA A 15 -9.94 -11.54 -3.11
N THR A 16 -9.08 -10.93 -3.92
CA THR A 16 -7.68 -11.36 -4.08
C THR A 16 -6.84 -11.21 -2.82
N THR A 17 -7.22 -10.33 -1.89
CA THR A 17 -6.52 -10.19 -0.60
C THR A 17 -6.65 -11.41 0.31
N THR A 18 -7.59 -12.29 0.02
CA THR A 18 -7.80 -13.52 0.81
C THR A 18 -6.73 -14.59 0.58
N GLY A 19 -5.92 -14.47 -0.48
CA GLY A 19 -4.99 -15.52 -0.91
C GLY A 19 -5.66 -16.75 -1.52
N MET A 20 -6.98 -16.74 -1.71
CA MET A 20 -7.77 -17.88 -2.23
C MET A 20 -8.25 -17.66 -3.67
N VAL A 21 -7.68 -16.70 -4.40
CA VAL A 21 -8.13 -16.33 -5.75
C VAL A 21 -7.02 -16.54 -6.76
N ASN A 22 -7.35 -17.23 -7.84
CA ASN A 22 -6.53 -17.36 -9.04
C ASN A 22 -7.45 -17.12 -10.26
N GLY A 23 -7.72 -15.85 -10.57
CA GLY A 23 -8.75 -15.43 -11.51
C GLY A 23 -10.16 -15.51 -10.91
N GLU A 24 -10.55 -16.62 -10.33
CA GLU A 24 -11.74 -16.88 -9.52
C GLU A 24 -11.32 -17.50 -8.18
N PHE A 25 -12.26 -17.72 -7.28
CA PHE A 25 -11.96 -18.44 -6.02
C PHE A 25 -11.50 -19.87 -6.32
N ASP A 26 -10.39 -20.27 -5.69
CA ASP A 26 -9.91 -21.64 -5.72
C ASP A 26 -10.78 -22.52 -4.81
N LEU A 27 -11.70 -23.24 -5.41
CA LEU A 27 -12.64 -24.08 -4.69
C LEU A 27 -11.98 -25.29 -3.99
N GLU A 28 -10.79 -25.72 -4.43
CA GLU A 28 -10.05 -26.76 -3.71
C GLU A 28 -9.52 -26.24 -2.38
N ILE A 29 -8.97 -25.02 -2.35
CA ILE A 29 -8.56 -24.37 -1.11
C ILE A 29 -9.78 -24.16 -0.20
N VAL A 30 -10.88 -23.65 -0.75
CA VAL A 30 -12.14 -23.44 -0.01
C VAL A 30 -12.61 -24.73 0.66
N LYS A 31 -12.61 -25.86 -0.08
CA LYS A 31 -12.98 -27.18 0.44
C LYS A 31 -12.04 -27.66 1.53
N ARG A 32 -10.72 -27.54 1.32
CA ARG A 32 -9.70 -27.93 2.32
C ARG A 32 -9.84 -27.17 3.62
N LEU A 33 -10.25 -25.91 3.57
CA LEU A 33 -10.53 -25.08 4.74
C LEU A 33 -11.90 -25.34 5.36
N GLY A 34 -12.72 -26.21 4.79
CA GLY A 34 -14.03 -26.58 5.30
C GLY A 34 -15.11 -25.51 5.12
N TYR A 35 -14.91 -24.54 4.23
CA TYR A 35 -15.91 -23.50 3.97
C TYR A 35 -16.98 -23.95 2.98
N PRO A 36 -18.25 -23.56 3.18
CA PRO A 36 -19.30 -23.83 2.22
C PRO A 36 -19.08 -23.09 0.90
N GLU A 37 -19.02 -23.80 -0.23
CA GLU A 37 -18.76 -23.23 -1.56
C GLU A 37 -19.74 -22.11 -1.94
N ARG A 38 -21.02 -22.16 -1.47
CA ARG A 38 -22.01 -21.11 -1.71
C ARG A 38 -21.61 -19.71 -1.22
N LEU A 39 -20.60 -19.59 -0.35
CA LEU A 39 -20.06 -18.31 0.13
C LEU A 39 -19.06 -17.69 -0.85
N PHE A 40 -18.61 -18.44 -1.84
CA PHE A 40 -17.59 -18.07 -2.81
C PHE A 40 -18.16 -18.06 -4.24
N PRO A 41 -19.15 -17.19 -4.54
CA PRO A 41 -19.71 -17.08 -5.87
C PRO A 41 -18.71 -16.45 -6.82
N ARG A 42 -19.05 -16.47 -8.13
CA ARG A 42 -18.26 -15.82 -9.18
C ARG A 42 -17.91 -14.38 -8.82
N LEU A 43 -16.68 -13.99 -9.14
CA LEU A 43 -16.18 -12.64 -8.88
C LEU A 43 -16.69 -11.65 -9.94
N SER A 44 -16.86 -10.40 -9.50
CA SER A 44 -17.19 -9.28 -10.38
C SER A 44 -15.99 -8.35 -10.49
N GLN A 45 -15.67 -7.92 -11.71
CA GLN A 45 -14.56 -7.02 -11.95
C GLN A 45 -14.90 -5.57 -11.56
N PRO A 46 -13.91 -4.75 -11.18
CA PRO A 46 -14.09 -3.30 -11.07
C PRO A 46 -14.66 -2.73 -12.37
N GLY A 47 -15.49 -1.69 -12.27
CA GLY A 47 -16.20 -1.11 -13.41
C GLY A 47 -17.52 -1.81 -13.75
N THR A 48 -17.88 -2.93 -13.10
CA THR A 48 -19.16 -3.60 -13.34
C THR A 48 -20.32 -2.79 -12.80
N VAL A 49 -21.31 -2.50 -13.66
CA VAL A 49 -22.61 -1.95 -13.25
C VAL A 49 -23.45 -3.07 -12.66
N ILE A 50 -23.78 -2.99 -11.38
CA ILE A 50 -24.55 -4.02 -10.66
C ILE A 50 -26.06 -3.71 -10.54
N GLY A 51 -26.51 -2.62 -11.11
CA GLY A 51 -27.92 -2.21 -11.12
C GLY A 51 -28.08 -0.70 -10.91
N SER A 52 -29.32 -0.29 -10.70
CA SER A 52 -29.66 1.06 -10.27
C SER A 52 -29.90 1.10 -8.76
N ILE A 53 -29.87 2.28 -8.18
CA ILE A 53 -30.27 2.45 -6.78
C ILE A 53 -31.74 2.02 -6.59
N LEU A 54 -32.02 1.47 -5.42
CA LEU A 54 -33.37 1.04 -5.04
C LEU A 54 -34.35 2.24 -5.00
N PRO A 55 -35.65 2.05 -5.32
CA PRO A 55 -36.61 3.13 -5.30
C PRO A 55 -36.61 3.95 -4.00
N LYS A 56 -36.54 3.27 -2.85
CA LYS A 56 -36.47 3.92 -1.54
C LYS A 56 -35.23 4.83 -1.38
N VAL A 57 -34.09 4.47 -1.98
CA VAL A 57 -32.88 5.30 -1.97
C VAL A 57 -33.06 6.46 -2.93
N SER A 58 -33.62 6.21 -4.13
CA SER A 58 -33.95 7.21 -5.13
C SER A 58 -34.85 8.34 -4.59
N GLU A 59 -35.87 7.97 -3.78
CA GLU A 59 -36.73 8.93 -3.10
C GLU A 59 -35.96 9.84 -2.13
N ILE A 60 -35.00 9.26 -1.38
CA ILE A 60 -34.21 10.02 -0.38
C ILE A 60 -33.23 11.00 -1.07
N VAL A 61 -32.58 10.58 -2.16
CA VAL A 61 -31.56 11.40 -2.84
C VAL A 61 -32.13 12.29 -3.95
N GLY A 62 -33.44 12.16 -4.26
CA GLY A 62 -34.11 12.97 -5.27
C GLY A 62 -33.74 12.64 -6.72
N GLY A 63 -33.28 11.42 -7.00
CA GLY A 63 -32.88 11.02 -8.36
C GLY A 63 -32.50 9.55 -8.48
N SER A 64 -32.24 9.09 -9.70
CA SER A 64 -31.79 7.73 -9.96
C SER A 64 -30.38 7.73 -10.55
N CYS A 65 -29.58 6.74 -10.17
CA CYS A 65 -28.25 6.52 -10.75
C CYS A 65 -27.90 5.03 -10.79
N LYS A 66 -26.91 4.70 -11.62
CA LYS A 66 -26.31 3.36 -11.67
C LYS A 66 -25.41 3.13 -10.45
N VAL A 67 -25.38 1.92 -9.95
CA VAL A 67 -24.45 1.47 -8.90
C VAL A 67 -23.35 0.69 -9.57
N VAL A 68 -22.14 1.18 -9.42
CA VAL A 68 -20.92 0.65 -10.05
C VAL A 68 -20.02 0.05 -8.99
N LEU A 69 -19.45 -1.11 -9.24
CA LEU A 69 -18.34 -1.63 -8.45
C LEU A 69 -17.06 -0.88 -8.82
N CYS A 70 -16.50 -0.16 -7.87
CA CYS A 70 -15.11 0.32 -7.99
C CYS A 70 -14.15 -0.79 -7.52
N ALA A 71 -12.84 -0.55 -7.57
CA ALA A 71 -11.87 -1.36 -6.85
C ALA A 71 -12.13 -1.17 -5.35
N THR A 72 -12.76 -2.16 -4.70
CA THR A 72 -13.23 -2.02 -3.32
C THR A 72 -12.13 -2.27 -2.29
N HIS A 73 -10.99 -2.80 -2.70
CA HIS A 73 -9.74 -2.71 -1.94
C HIS A 73 -9.17 -1.30 -2.11
N ASP A 74 -8.98 -0.58 -1.01
CA ASP A 74 -8.55 0.82 -0.99
C ASP A 74 -7.24 1.06 -1.75
N THR A 75 -6.24 0.19 -1.55
CA THR A 75 -4.99 0.24 -2.31
C THR A 75 -5.20 -0.05 -3.80
N GLY A 76 -6.13 -0.92 -4.16
CA GLY A 76 -6.52 -1.15 -5.56
C GLY A 76 -7.05 0.13 -6.22
N SER A 77 -7.91 0.85 -5.52
CA SER A 77 -8.38 2.18 -5.93
C SER A 77 -7.23 3.20 -5.94
N ALA A 78 -6.38 3.23 -4.90
CA ALA A 78 -5.28 4.18 -4.82
C ALA A 78 -4.33 4.07 -6.02
N VAL A 79 -3.95 2.85 -6.38
CA VAL A 79 -3.06 2.58 -7.53
C VAL A 79 -3.70 3.05 -8.85
N GLU A 80 -5.02 2.91 -8.99
CA GLU A 80 -5.73 3.41 -10.15
C GLU A 80 -5.81 4.94 -10.21
N GLY A 81 -5.83 5.58 -9.04
CA GLY A 81 -5.84 7.05 -8.91
C GLY A 81 -4.49 7.73 -9.14
N ILE A 82 -3.37 6.97 -9.25
CA ILE A 82 -2.05 7.56 -9.51
C ILE A 82 -1.94 7.94 -11.00
N PRO A 83 -1.67 9.20 -11.33
CA PRO A 83 -1.54 9.65 -12.72
C PRO A 83 -0.15 9.31 -13.28
N MET A 84 0.14 8.02 -13.44
CA MET A 84 1.41 7.55 -13.99
C MET A 84 1.46 7.75 -15.50
N ASP A 85 2.58 8.27 -15.99
CA ASP A 85 2.87 8.40 -17.43
C ASP A 85 3.23 7.07 -18.09
N LYS A 86 3.84 6.16 -17.33
CA LYS A 86 4.21 4.79 -17.69
C LYS A 86 4.01 3.88 -16.49
N ASN A 87 4.22 2.58 -16.69
CA ASN A 87 4.21 1.64 -15.57
C ASN A 87 5.49 1.78 -14.74
N HIS A 88 5.40 2.48 -13.63
CA HIS A 88 6.45 2.68 -12.66
C HIS A 88 6.04 2.09 -11.30
N PRO A 89 7.00 1.80 -10.41
CA PRO A 89 6.71 1.43 -9.05
C PRO A 89 5.91 2.50 -8.30
N TYR A 90 5.02 2.04 -7.47
CA TYR A 90 4.29 2.88 -6.52
C TYR A 90 4.59 2.47 -5.09
N ILE A 91 4.52 3.43 -4.18
CA ILE A 91 4.51 3.22 -2.74
C ILE A 91 3.27 3.89 -2.18
N SER A 92 2.35 3.08 -1.65
CA SER A 92 1.26 3.58 -0.82
C SER A 92 1.79 3.66 0.62
N SER A 93 2.25 4.86 1.00
CA SER A 93 2.95 5.10 2.26
C SER A 93 1.99 5.54 3.37
N GLY A 94 1.80 4.67 4.34
CA GLY A 94 1.02 4.86 5.55
C GLY A 94 1.74 4.32 6.77
N THR A 95 1.02 3.81 7.76
CA THR A 95 1.58 3.06 8.90
C THR A 95 2.42 1.89 8.39
N TRP A 96 1.90 1.14 7.44
CA TRP A 96 2.63 0.24 6.55
C TRP A 96 2.86 0.91 5.22
N SER A 97 3.86 0.47 4.49
CA SER A 97 4.09 0.87 3.11
C SER A 97 3.86 -0.34 2.19
N LEU A 98 3.02 -0.15 1.18
CA LEU A 98 2.78 -1.14 0.14
C LEU A 98 3.50 -0.70 -1.13
N LEU A 99 4.55 -1.43 -1.49
CA LEU A 99 5.37 -1.15 -2.67
C LEU A 99 5.07 -2.18 -3.75
N GLY A 100 4.85 -1.74 -4.98
CA GLY A 100 4.57 -2.64 -6.09
C GLY A 100 4.55 -1.99 -7.45
N VAL A 101 4.17 -2.78 -8.44
CA VAL A 101 4.04 -2.39 -9.85
C VAL A 101 2.85 -3.11 -10.48
N LYS A 102 2.30 -2.55 -11.55
CA LYS A 102 1.26 -3.21 -12.36
C LYS A 102 1.90 -4.27 -13.26
N THR A 103 1.31 -5.46 -13.33
CA THR A 103 1.73 -6.55 -14.23
C THR A 103 0.52 -7.10 -14.98
N GLU A 104 0.73 -7.56 -16.22
CA GLU A 104 -0.34 -8.19 -16.99
C GLU A 104 -0.73 -9.57 -16.42
N LYS A 105 0.27 -10.30 -15.94
CA LYS A 105 0.11 -11.64 -15.37
C LYS A 105 0.73 -11.72 -13.98
N PRO A 106 0.20 -12.59 -13.10
CA PRO A 106 0.82 -12.86 -11.81
C PRO A 106 2.26 -13.38 -11.96
N ILE A 107 3.16 -12.95 -11.08
CA ILE A 107 4.52 -13.47 -10.96
C ILE A 107 4.56 -14.37 -9.73
N THR A 108 4.70 -15.68 -9.93
CA THR A 108 4.56 -16.71 -8.88
C THR A 108 5.79 -17.61 -8.75
N ASP A 109 6.95 -17.12 -9.15
CA ASP A 109 8.19 -17.86 -9.03
C ASP A 109 8.72 -17.90 -7.59
N LYS A 110 9.70 -18.81 -7.33
CA LYS A 110 10.30 -18.98 -6.01
C LYS A 110 11.06 -17.75 -5.52
N LYS A 111 11.52 -16.86 -6.41
CA LYS A 111 12.19 -15.61 -6.00
C LYS A 111 11.17 -14.64 -5.42
N SER A 112 10.02 -14.51 -6.07
CA SER A 112 8.89 -13.69 -5.61
C SER A 112 8.38 -14.17 -4.24
N GLU A 113 8.20 -15.49 -4.09
CA GLU A 113 7.81 -16.10 -2.82
C GLU A 113 8.83 -15.79 -1.70
N LYS A 114 10.12 -16.04 -1.96
CA LYS A 114 11.19 -15.78 -0.99
C LYS A 114 11.30 -14.29 -0.62
N ALA A 115 11.07 -13.40 -1.56
CA ALA A 115 11.08 -11.95 -1.34
C ALA A 115 9.76 -11.43 -0.75
N ASN A 116 8.79 -12.32 -0.47
CA ASN A 116 7.47 -12.02 0.09
C ASN A 116 6.63 -11.05 -0.77
N TYR A 117 6.72 -11.21 -2.10
CA TYR A 117 5.82 -10.52 -3.02
C TYR A 117 4.51 -11.28 -3.17
N SER A 118 3.41 -10.54 -3.26
CA SER A 118 2.07 -11.03 -3.55
C SER A 118 1.56 -10.53 -4.90
N ASN A 119 0.54 -11.20 -5.41
CA ASN A 119 -0.22 -10.75 -6.57
C ASN A 119 -1.64 -10.47 -6.14
N GLU A 120 -2.10 -9.25 -6.27
CA GLU A 120 -3.47 -8.87 -5.97
C GLU A 120 -4.13 -8.24 -7.20
N GLY A 121 -5.45 -8.28 -7.25
CA GLY A 121 -6.21 -7.73 -8.36
C GLY A 121 -6.15 -6.21 -8.46
N GLY A 122 -6.02 -5.70 -9.68
CA GLY A 122 -6.21 -4.31 -10.07
C GLY A 122 -7.39 -4.19 -11.04
N VAL A 123 -7.46 -3.08 -11.74
CA VAL A 123 -8.48 -2.81 -12.78
C VAL A 123 -7.95 -3.28 -14.13
N GLY A 124 -8.15 -4.57 -14.45
CA GLY A 124 -7.63 -5.18 -15.68
C GLY A 124 -6.14 -5.52 -15.66
N TYR A 125 -5.49 -5.49 -14.49
CA TYR A 125 -4.09 -5.87 -14.29
C TYR A 125 -3.90 -6.53 -12.92
N ASN A 126 -2.72 -7.08 -12.65
CA ASN A 126 -2.32 -7.54 -11.33
C ASN A 126 -1.44 -6.48 -10.66
N ARG A 127 -1.58 -6.33 -9.36
CA ARG A 127 -0.67 -5.58 -8.51
C ARG A 127 0.35 -6.56 -7.93
N TYR A 128 1.52 -6.60 -8.52
CA TYR A 128 2.66 -7.35 -7.98
C TYR A 128 3.33 -6.48 -6.94
N GLN A 129 3.20 -6.83 -5.67
CA GLN A 129 3.47 -5.93 -4.56
C GLN A 129 3.95 -6.64 -3.30
N LYS A 130 4.51 -5.86 -2.38
CA LYS A 130 5.07 -6.32 -1.11
C LYS A 130 4.71 -5.32 -0.02
N ASN A 131 4.28 -5.82 1.13
CA ASN A 131 4.19 -5.03 2.35
C ASN A 131 5.57 -4.88 2.97
N ILE A 132 5.92 -3.66 3.32
CA ILE A 132 7.14 -3.31 4.03
C ILE A 132 6.81 -2.34 5.16
N MET A 133 7.70 -2.23 6.13
CA MET A 133 7.54 -1.29 7.22
C MET A 133 7.34 0.13 6.69
N GLY A 134 6.44 0.88 7.31
CA GLY A 134 6.13 2.25 6.97
C GLY A 134 6.34 3.20 8.15
N MET A 135 5.48 4.21 8.24
CA MET A 135 5.57 5.26 9.27
C MET A 135 5.34 4.76 10.70
N TRP A 136 5.01 3.49 10.88
CA TRP A 136 4.88 2.85 12.19
C TRP A 136 6.08 3.12 13.10
N LEU A 137 7.32 2.96 12.58
CA LEU A 137 8.55 3.22 13.35
C LEU A 137 8.58 4.65 13.90
N VAL A 138 8.27 5.62 13.04
CA VAL A 138 8.29 7.03 13.39
C VAL A 138 7.17 7.38 14.37
N ASN A 139 5.98 6.83 14.16
CA ASN A 139 4.81 7.08 15.00
C ASN A 139 5.01 6.53 16.41
N GLU A 140 5.58 5.33 16.54
CA GLU A 140 5.86 4.72 17.85
C GLU A 140 7.00 5.45 18.57
N LEU A 141 8.07 5.82 17.87
CA LEU A 141 9.12 6.66 18.45
C LEU A 141 8.57 8.02 18.93
N GLN A 142 7.67 8.65 18.15
CA GLN A 142 7.01 9.89 18.57
C GLN A 142 6.20 9.70 19.85
N ARG A 143 5.38 8.65 19.89
CA ARG A 143 4.55 8.31 21.04
C ARG A 143 5.38 8.10 22.32
N GLU A 144 6.58 7.50 22.20
CA GLU A 144 7.44 7.18 23.33
C GLU A 144 8.35 8.34 23.74
N LEU A 145 8.97 9.02 22.78
CA LEU A 145 10.03 10.00 23.06
C LEU A 145 9.54 11.44 23.16
N CYS A 146 8.48 11.79 22.43
CA CYS A 146 8.02 13.17 22.34
C CYS A 146 6.56 13.25 21.86
N PRO A 147 5.58 12.73 22.63
CA PRO A 147 4.17 12.60 22.20
C PRO A 147 3.51 13.91 21.81
N ASP A 148 3.91 15.02 22.43
CA ASP A 148 3.33 16.34 22.19
C ASP A 148 4.05 17.12 21.08
N THR A 149 5.11 16.56 20.48
CA THR A 149 5.89 17.24 19.44
C THR A 149 5.18 17.15 18.09
N PRO A 150 4.91 18.28 17.42
CA PRO A 150 4.31 18.27 16.09
C PRO A 150 5.20 17.54 15.05
N PHE A 151 4.56 16.90 14.09
CA PHE A 151 5.25 16.07 13.09
C PHE A 151 6.32 16.83 12.27
N ASN A 152 6.07 18.09 11.93
CA ASN A 152 7.06 18.94 11.25
C ASN A 152 8.30 19.20 12.09
N GLU A 153 8.16 19.27 13.41
CA GLU A 153 9.29 19.44 14.32
C GLU A 153 10.12 18.14 14.42
N ILE A 154 9.46 16.98 14.42
CA ILE A 154 10.13 15.66 14.35
C ILE A 154 10.99 15.56 13.09
N VAL A 155 10.45 15.97 11.94
CA VAL A 155 11.19 16.00 10.68
C VAL A 155 12.40 16.93 10.82
N ARG A 156 12.24 18.12 11.41
CA ARG A 156 13.33 19.08 11.63
C ARG A 156 14.44 18.49 12.53
N LEU A 157 14.08 17.81 13.61
CA LEU A 157 15.03 17.14 14.49
C LEU A 157 15.83 16.06 13.74
N ALA A 158 15.15 15.27 12.90
CA ALA A 158 15.82 14.26 12.07
C ALA A 158 16.75 14.89 11.03
N GLU A 159 16.38 15.99 10.41
CA GLU A 159 17.20 16.72 9.45
C GLU A 159 18.47 17.31 10.07
N GLN A 160 18.39 17.77 11.31
CA GLN A 160 19.52 18.35 12.05
C GLN A 160 20.47 17.32 12.66
N SER A 161 20.07 16.06 12.73
CA SER A 161 20.93 14.98 13.23
C SER A 161 21.94 14.55 12.16
N ASP A 162 23.17 14.22 12.58
CA ASP A 162 24.23 13.64 11.75
C ASP A 162 24.30 12.11 11.85
N CYS A 163 23.32 11.47 12.50
CA CYS A 163 23.27 10.03 12.66
C CYS A 163 23.30 9.32 11.29
N GLN A 164 24.22 8.35 11.15
CA GLN A 164 24.37 7.51 9.95
C GLN A 164 24.02 6.03 10.22
N ARG A 165 23.47 5.74 11.39
CA ARG A 165 23.09 4.36 11.73
C ARG A 165 21.82 3.95 11.00
N LEU A 166 21.78 2.66 10.64
CA LEU A 166 20.64 2.01 10.00
C LEU A 166 20.25 0.78 10.80
N VAL A 167 18.96 0.48 10.76
CA VAL A 167 18.40 -0.79 11.24
C VAL A 167 17.67 -1.48 10.08
N ASP A 168 17.49 -2.80 10.16
CA ASP A 168 16.56 -3.47 9.27
C ASP A 168 15.12 -3.15 9.71
N ALA A 169 14.50 -2.20 9.01
CA ALA A 169 13.15 -1.74 9.33
C ALA A 169 12.09 -2.87 9.31
N ASN A 170 12.34 -3.95 8.58
CA ASN A 170 11.44 -5.09 8.45
C ASN A 170 11.75 -6.22 9.44
N ALA A 171 12.77 -6.08 10.30
CA ALA A 171 13.09 -7.10 11.29
C ALA A 171 11.93 -7.31 12.28
N PRO A 172 11.71 -8.55 12.74
CA PRO A 172 10.64 -8.86 13.69
C PRO A 172 10.66 -8.03 14.97
N ASP A 173 11.84 -7.59 15.41
CA ASP A 173 12.03 -6.76 16.60
C ASP A 173 11.30 -5.40 16.50
N PHE A 174 10.98 -4.91 15.29
CA PHE A 174 10.27 -3.65 15.07
C PHE A 174 8.77 -3.80 14.79
N LEU A 175 8.28 -5.03 14.70
CA LEU A 175 6.88 -5.29 14.30
C LEU A 175 5.88 -4.89 15.40
N ALA A 176 6.16 -5.30 16.63
CA ALA A 176 5.33 -5.00 17.81
C ALA A 176 6.20 -5.06 19.09
N PRO A 177 7.22 -4.19 19.23
CA PRO A 177 8.04 -4.17 20.44
C PRO A 177 7.27 -3.60 21.62
N GLU A 178 7.64 -3.98 22.83
CA GLU A 178 7.15 -3.32 24.04
C GLU A 178 7.59 -1.85 24.12
N SER A 179 8.83 -1.56 23.68
CA SER A 179 9.37 -0.23 23.46
C SER A 179 10.09 -0.15 22.12
N MET A 180 9.66 0.77 21.30
CA MET A 180 10.31 1.05 20.02
C MET A 180 11.72 1.62 20.22
N LYS A 181 11.87 2.52 21.21
CA LYS A 181 13.16 3.07 21.59
C LYS A 181 14.15 1.96 21.94
N ASP A 182 13.77 1.03 22.80
CA ASP A 182 14.66 -0.07 23.23
C ASP A 182 15.00 -1.02 22.08
N ALA A 183 14.08 -1.23 21.13
CA ALA A 183 14.36 -1.98 19.91
C ALA A 183 15.45 -1.30 19.06
N PHE A 184 15.37 0.03 18.91
CA PHE A 184 16.42 0.82 18.25
C PHE A 184 17.75 0.76 19.01
N ASP A 185 17.74 0.91 20.34
CA ASP A 185 18.95 0.84 21.16
C ASP A 185 19.65 -0.53 21.04
N LYS A 186 18.87 -1.60 21.12
CA LYS A 186 19.39 -2.97 20.91
C LYS A 186 20.03 -3.13 19.54
N ALA A 187 19.41 -2.62 18.48
CA ALA A 187 19.88 -2.78 17.11
C ALA A 187 21.07 -1.89 16.77
N THR A 188 21.20 -0.71 17.43
CA THR A 188 22.22 0.28 17.10
C THR A 188 23.35 0.39 18.13
N GLY A 189 23.18 -0.19 19.32
CA GLY A 189 24.05 0.02 20.48
C GLY A 189 23.80 1.35 21.20
N GLY A 190 22.64 1.95 20.99
CA GLY A 190 22.19 3.22 21.57
C GLY A 190 22.38 4.41 20.64
N LEU A 191 21.47 5.37 20.75
CA LEU A 191 21.46 6.63 20.00
C LEU A 191 21.50 7.81 20.97
N ASN A 192 22.13 8.94 20.58
CA ASN A 192 22.51 9.99 21.50
C ASN A 192 21.42 11.07 21.73
N SER A 193 20.52 11.23 20.77
CA SER A 193 19.49 12.26 20.79
C SER A 193 18.19 11.80 20.19
N VAL A 194 17.08 12.47 20.52
CA VAL A 194 15.77 12.23 19.90
C VAL A 194 15.84 12.35 18.37
N GLY A 195 16.59 13.33 17.86
CA GLY A 195 16.80 13.52 16.42
C GLY A 195 17.48 12.31 15.77
N ASP A 196 18.40 11.64 16.48
CA ASP A 196 19.10 10.47 15.97
C ASP A 196 18.18 9.27 15.75
N TYR A 197 17.22 9.05 16.67
CA TYR A 197 16.21 8.00 16.50
C TYR A 197 15.36 8.23 15.25
N PHE A 198 14.86 9.45 15.07
CA PHE A 198 14.05 9.77 13.91
C PHE A 198 14.84 9.72 12.61
N ARG A 199 16.09 10.23 12.59
CA ARG A 199 16.93 10.14 11.42
C ARG A 199 17.24 8.69 11.06
N CYS A 200 17.63 7.88 12.05
CA CYS A 200 17.85 6.44 11.85
C CYS A 200 16.60 5.75 11.29
N ALA A 201 15.43 6.05 11.84
CA ALA A 201 14.17 5.48 11.35
C ALA A 201 13.88 5.88 9.89
N TYR A 202 13.98 7.16 9.53
CA TYR A 202 13.75 7.62 8.16
C TYR A 202 14.76 7.06 7.17
N MET A 203 16.04 7.02 7.51
CA MET A 203 17.07 6.42 6.66
C MET A 203 16.85 4.92 6.47
N SER A 204 16.46 4.21 7.53
CA SER A 204 16.15 2.77 7.47
C SER A 204 14.93 2.47 6.60
N LEU A 205 13.90 3.31 6.65
CA LEU A 205 12.74 3.22 5.77
C LEU A 205 13.15 3.44 4.30
N ALA A 206 13.92 4.49 4.02
CA ALA A 206 14.40 4.77 2.65
C ALA A 206 15.26 3.62 2.11
N TYR A 207 16.09 3.02 2.96
CA TYR A 207 16.90 1.86 2.59
C TYR A 207 16.05 0.61 2.35
N SER A 208 15.02 0.38 3.16
CA SER A 208 14.04 -0.69 2.95
C SER A 208 13.31 -0.53 1.61
N TYR A 209 12.94 0.70 1.25
CA TYR A 209 12.34 1.00 -0.06
C TYR A 209 13.32 0.68 -1.20
N LYS A 210 14.59 1.06 -1.05
CA LYS A 210 15.63 0.70 -2.01
C LYS A 210 15.73 -0.81 -2.22
N GLN A 211 15.84 -1.57 -1.13
CA GLN A 211 15.93 -3.04 -1.21
C GLN A 211 14.73 -3.64 -1.94
N ALA A 212 13.51 -3.19 -1.61
CA ALA A 212 12.30 -3.66 -2.27
C ALA A 212 12.25 -3.26 -3.76
N ILE A 213 12.74 -2.08 -4.15
CA ILE A 213 12.86 -1.69 -5.57
C ILE A 213 13.88 -2.55 -6.31
N ASP A 214 15.05 -2.79 -5.71
CA ASP A 214 16.08 -3.64 -6.31
C ASP A 214 15.56 -5.08 -6.55
N GLU A 215 14.83 -5.64 -5.57
CA GLU A 215 14.15 -6.94 -5.70
C GLU A 215 13.07 -6.91 -6.81
N LEU A 216 12.29 -5.84 -6.87
CA LEU A 216 11.25 -5.66 -7.89
C LEU A 216 11.85 -5.65 -9.30
N GLU A 217 12.94 -4.92 -9.51
CA GLU A 217 13.67 -4.86 -10.78
C GLU A 217 14.24 -6.23 -11.17
N GLN A 218 14.80 -6.96 -10.20
CA GLN A 218 15.30 -8.32 -10.43
C GLN A 218 14.18 -9.32 -10.78
N ASN A 219 13.01 -9.20 -10.16
CA ASN A 219 11.90 -10.10 -10.36
C ASN A 219 11.14 -9.81 -11.66
N THR A 220 11.02 -8.55 -12.04
CA THR A 220 10.34 -8.13 -13.28
C THR A 220 11.27 -8.08 -14.50
N GLY A 221 12.60 -7.99 -14.29
CA GLY A 221 13.57 -7.76 -15.35
C GLY A 221 13.52 -6.34 -15.95
N ILE A 222 12.84 -5.40 -15.26
CA ILE A 222 12.61 -4.02 -15.74
C ILE A 222 13.34 -3.05 -14.82
N ALA A 223 14.16 -2.16 -15.38
CA ALA A 223 14.74 -1.03 -14.66
C ALA A 223 13.76 0.15 -14.69
N TYR A 224 13.54 0.77 -13.53
CA TYR A 224 12.61 1.90 -13.39
C TYR A 224 13.37 3.20 -13.12
N GLU A 225 12.87 4.30 -13.66
CA GLU A 225 13.47 5.63 -13.50
C GLU A 225 12.80 6.46 -12.40
N LYS A 226 11.52 6.17 -12.12
CA LYS A 226 10.69 6.93 -11.20
C LYS A 226 10.00 6.02 -10.19
N ILE A 227 9.66 6.59 -9.04
CA ILE A 227 8.82 5.96 -8.01
C ILE A 227 7.70 6.95 -7.67
N TYR A 228 6.46 6.49 -7.71
CA TYR A 228 5.30 7.28 -7.29
C TYR A 228 4.95 6.97 -5.84
N ILE A 229 4.90 8.00 -4.99
CA ILE A 229 4.53 7.85 -3.57
C ILE A 229 3.21 8.55 -3.33
N VAL A 230 2.24 7.82 -2.78
CA VAL A 230 0.92 8.30 -2.38
C VAL A 230 0.65 7.99 -0.91
N GLY A 231 -0.45 8.50 -0.38
CA GLY A 231 -0.83 8.34 1.02
C GLY A 231 -0.19 9.37 1.94
N GLY A 232 -0.33 9.17 3.26
CA GLY A 232 0.15 10.13 4.26
C GLY A 232 1.65 10.41 4.20
N GLY A 233 2.46 9.39 3.93
CA GLY A 233 3.92 9.50 3.81
C GLY A 233 4.37 10.36 2.63
N ALA A 234 3.55 10.53 1.58
CA ALA A 234 3.87 11.42 0.47
C ALA A 234 4.08 12.88 0.90
N LYS A 235 3.50 13.29 2.02
CA LYS A 235 3.68 14.63 2.62
C LYS A 235 5.03 14.82 3.29
N ASN A 236 5.78 13.74 3.55
CA ASN A 236 7.07 13.79 4.22
C ASN A 236 8.21 14.02 3.22
N ALA A 237 8.53 15.29 2.98
CA ALA A 237 9.58 15.68 2.03
C ALA A 237 10.97 15.13 2.41
N PHE A 238 11.26 14.95 3.70
CA PHE A 238 12.53 14.39 4.16
C PHE A 238 12.66 12.92 3.78
N LEU A 239 11.67 12.10 4.08
CA LEU A 239 11.64 10.68 3.67
C LEU A 239 11.71 10.54 2.15
N ASN A 240 10.98 11.39 1.40
CA ASN A 240 11.01 11.38 -0.05
C ASN A 240 12.41 11.66 -0.60
N ARG A 241 13.13 12.67 -0.08
CA ARG A 241 14.52 12.95 -0.46
C ARG A 241 15.48 11.81 -0.12
N LEU A 242 15.35 11.22 1.07
CA LEU A 242 16.13 10.05 1.47
C LEU A 242 15.86 8.85 0.56
N THR A 243 14.61 8.64 0.15
CA THR A 243 14.23 7.59 -0.79
C THR A 243 14.87 7.82 -2.16
N GLU A 244 14.82 9.06 -2.66
CA GLU A 244 15.45 9.44 -3.92
C GLU A 244 16.99 9.21 -3.88
N GLN A 245 17.64 9.65 -2.80
CA GLN A 245 19.06 9.44 -2.57
C GLN A 245 19.43 7.95 -2.47
N ALA A 246 18.67 7.16 -1.73
CA ALA A 246 18.95 5.74 -1.54
C ALA A 246 18.74 4.94 -2.83
N THR A 247 17.68 5.22 -3.58
CA THR A 247 17.33 4.46 -4.80
C THR A 247 18.01 4.96 -6.07
N GLY A 248 18.48 6.22 -6.09
CA GLY A 248 18.96 6.89 -7.31
C GLY A 248 17.86 7.15 -8.34
N LYS A 249 16.58 7.08 -7.95
CA LYS A 249 15.42 7.23 -8.83
C LYS A 249 14.65 8.50 -8.47
N SER A 250 14.03 9.14 -9.46
CA SER A 250 13.17 10.31 -9.21
C SER A 250 11.92 9.91 -8.41
N VAL A 251 11.69 10.58 -7.31
CA VAL A 251 10.49 10.38 -6.46
C VAL A 251 9.41 11.39 -6.81
N ILE A 252 8.27 10.90 -7.25
CA ILE A 252 7.06 11.69 -7.55
C ILE A 252 6.09 11.52 -6.36
N ALA A 253 6.22 12.40 -5.39
CA ALA A 253 5.35 12.38 -4.22
C ALA A 253 4.04 13.13 -4.50
N LEU A 254 2.92 12.43 -4.38
CA LEU A 254 1.58 12.93 -4.67
C LEU A 254 0.75 12.91 -3.38
N PRO A 255 0.64 14.03 -2.65
CA PRO A 255 -0.17 14.14 -1.44
C PRO A 255 -1.66 14.28 -1.80
N ILE A 256 -2.18 13.33 -2.59
CA ILE A 256 -3.56 13.29 -3.08
C ILE A 256 -4.35 12.19 -2.38
N GLU A 257 -5.66 12.33 -2.38
CA GLU A 257 -6.58 11.28 -1.97
C GLU A 257 -6.73 10.22 -3.08
N ALA A 258 -5.64 9.48 -3.34
CA ALA A 258 -5.52 8.57 -4.47
C ALA A 258 -6.63 7.52 -4.50
N THR A 259 -7.06 7.00 -3.34
CA THR A 259 -8.17 6.05 -3.22
C THR A 259 -9.49 6.64 -3.75
N ALA A 260 -9.81 7.88 -3.36
CA ALA A 260 -11.02 8.55 -3.82
C ALA A 260 -10.95 8.87 -5.32
N LEU A 261 -9.80 9.34 -5.79
CA LEU A 261 -9.58 9.63 -7.21
C LEU A 261 -9.69 8.38 -8.09
N GLY A 262 -9.11 7.26 -7.66
CA GLY A 262 -9.22 6.00 -8.39
C GLY A 262 -10.65 5.46 -8.43
N ASN A 263 -11.37 5.59 -7.32
CA ASN A 263 -12.80 5.24 -7.27
C ASN A 263 -13.62 6.07 -8.28
N LEU A 264 -13.43 7.38 -8.31
CA LEU A 264 -14.09 8.26 -9.26
C LEU A 264 -13.70 7.93 -10.71
N LYS A 265 -12.42 7.74 -10.99
CA LYS A 265 -11.92 7.38 -12.32
C LYS A 265 -12.61 6.13 -12.86
N ILE A 266 -12.68 5.05 -12.08
CA ILE A 266 -13.34 3.81 -12.47
C ILE A 266 -14.81 4.06 -12.83
N GLN A 267 -15.52 4.89 -12.07
CA GLN A 267 -16.93 5.20 -12.33
C GLN A 267 -17.10 6.08 -13.60
N MET A 268 -16.17 6.99 -13.87
CA MET A 268 -16.23 7.88 -15.02
C MET A 268 -15.89 7.18 -16.35
N GLU A 269 -15.11 6.11 -16.32
CA GLU A 269 -14.72 5.33 -17.50
C GLU A 269 -15.80 4.34 -17.97
N ILE A 270 -16.92 4.23 -17.26
CA ILE A 270 -18.05 3.36 -17.64
C ILE A 270 -18.85 4.05 -18.76
N LYS A 271 -18.94 3.34 -19.87
CA LYS A 271 -19.75 3.74 -21.03
C LYS A 271 -21.21 3.34 -20.90
#